data_b8001230ccc788e19376263633921a3e
#
_entry.id   b8001230ccc788e19376263633921a3e
#
_cell.length_a   1.000
_cell.length_b   1.000
_cell.length_c   1.000
_cell.angle_alpha   90.00
_cell.angle_beta   90.00
_cell.angle_gamma   90.00
#
_symmetry.space_group_name_H-M   'P 1'
#
loop_
_entity.id
_entity.type
_entity.pdbx_description
1 polymer ?
#
loop_
_entity_poly.entity_id
_entity_poly.type
_entity_poly.pdbx_seq_one_letter_code
_entity_poly.pdbx_strand_id
1 'polypeptide(L)'
;QAIQQAGALGPEAETVTAHHHLVLALLAHEQGDDAAMTQHLQIAADLGQRTPLVNWPSRWSMAQARLQEADDAWDAALERLNEAGRVYVKNPVPITQPIEAYKARIYLKQGRLDRAQIWAQERGISVDERVRYLSEYEHLTLARVRLAEGAFDGVNDLLERLLALAEAQHRTGSVIEILLTQVLTDQAQGDRLKAHAALERALRLAEPEGYLRTFVEQGKAMRQLLLDFSAANKKQPAHPLHSYVDKILAAFSPPVKVISKSALSNQAAELIEPLTDRELEILHLMAQGLSNHEIGQR
;
A
#
# COMPACT_ATOMS: atom_id res chain seq x y z
N GLN A 1 -1.68 -20.37 -14.27
CA GLN A 1 -1.51 -21.82 -14.35
C GLN A 1 -2.24 -22.55 -13.23
N ALA A 2 -1.98 -22.26 -11.91
CA ALA A 2 -2.65 -22.92 -10.77
C ALA A 2 -4.19 -22.79 -10.83
N ILE A 3 -4.71 -21.60 -11.14
CA ILE A 3 -6.16 -21.34 -11.28
C ILE A 3 -6.76 -22.19 -12.42
N GLN A 4 -6.08 -22.27 -13.57
CA GLN A 4 -6.54 -23.07 -14.70
C GLN A 4 -6.56 -24.58 -14.37
N GLN A 5 -5.53 -25.05 -13.66
CA GLN A 5 -5.45 -26.46 -13.22
C GLN A 5 -6.56 -26.79 -12.22
N ALA A 6 -6.86 -25.90 -11.26
CA ALA A 6 -7.93 -26.09 -10.29
C ALA A 6 -9.31 -26.15 -10.96
N GLY A 7 -9.58 -25.29 -11.94
CA GLY A 7 -10.83 -25.31 -12.71
C GLY A 7 -11.05 -26.63 -13.47
N ALA A 8 -9.96 -27.25 -13.95
CA ALA A 8 -10.03 -28.57 -14.61
C ALA A 8 -10.33 -29.72 -13.63
N LEU A 9 -10.05 -29.56 -12.33
CA LEU A 9 -10.31 -30.55 -11.28
C LEU A 9 -11.74 -30.47 -10.67
N GLY A 10 -12.51 -29.47 -11.06
CA GLY A 10 -13.89 -29.30 -10.64
C GLY A 10 -14.12 -28.26 -9.54
N PRO A 11 -15.41 -28.02 -9.16
CA PRO A 11 -15.83 -26.90 -8.32
C PRO A 11 -15.21 -26.87 -6.90
N GLU A 12 -14.95 -28.03 -6.31
CA GLU A 12 -14.32 -28.11 -4.98
C GLU A 12 -12.86 -27.66 -5.02
N ALA A 13 -12.11 -28.07 -6.04
CA ALA A 13 -10.74 -27.65 -6.24
C ALA A 13 -10.65 -26.16 -6.60
N GLU A 14 -11.66 -25.63 -7.29
CA GLU A 14 -11.73 -24.21 -7.62
C GLU A 14 -11.79 -23.33 -6.37
N THR A 15 -12.48 -23.74 -5.29
CA THR A 15 -12.62 -22.91 -4.07
C THR A 15 -11.28 -22.63 -3.39
N VAL A 16 -10.26 -23.48 -3.53
CA VAL A 16 -8.93 -23.20 -2.96
C VAL A 16 -8.19 -22.09 -3.70
N THR A 17 -8.65 -21.73 -4.92
CA THR A 17 -8.07 -20.61 -5.69
C THR A 17 -8.49 -19.24 -5.18
N ALA A 18 -9.42 -19.14 -4.23
CA ALA A 18 -9.80 -17.88 -3.59
C ALA A 18 -8.57 -17.06 -3.16
N HIS A 19 -7.58 -17.73 -2.55
CA HIS A 19 -6.33 -17.08 -2.15
C HIS A 19 -5.52 -16.57 -3.34
N HIS A 20 -5.48 -17.28 -4.45
CA HIS A 20 -4.74 -16.84 -5.64
C HIS A 20 -5.40 -15.59 -6.25
N HIS A 21 -6.73 -15.56 -6.32
CA HIS A 21 -7.46 -14.38 -6.77
C HIS A 21 -7.24 -13.19 -5.84
N LEU A 22 -7.18 -13.41 -4.51
CA LEU A 22 -6.87 -12.35 -3.56
C LEU A 22 -5.46 -11.78 -3.79
N VAL A 23 -4.46 -12.63 -4.05
CA VAL A 23 -3.09 -12.18 -4.36
C VAL A 23 -3.06 -11.41 -5.68
N LEU A 24 -3.78 -11.88 -6.72
CA LEU A 24 -3.86 -11.17 -8.00
C LEU A 24 -4.54 -9.81 -7.85
N ALA A 25 -5.56 -9.69 -7.01
CA ALA A 25 -6.19 -8.41 -6.70
C ALA A 25 -5.20 -7.42 -6.06
N LEU A 26 -4.39 -7.88 -5.10
CA LEU A 26 -3.38 -7.04 -4.46
C LEU A 26 -2.24 -6.66 -5.43
N LEU A 27 -1.87 -7.54 -6.36
CA LEU A 27 -0.89 -7.21 -7.41
C LEU A 27 -1.46 -6.17 -8.38
N ALA A 28 -2.70 -6.33 -8.83
CA ALA A 28 -3.37 -5.36 -9.69
C ALA A 28 -3.49 -4.00 -8.98
N HIS A 29 -3.82 -3.99 -7.68
CA HIS A 29 -3.82 -2.78 -6.86
C HIS A 29 -2.43 -2.12 -6.82
N GLU A 30 -1.36 -2.89 -6.60
CA GLU A 30 0.02 -2.38 -6.62
C GLU A 30 0.36 -1.70 -7.95
N GLN A 31 -0.13 -2.23 -9.05
CA GLN A 31 0.10 -1.72 -10.40
C GLN A 31 -0.88 -0.61 -10.83
N GLY A 32 -1.86 -0.27 -9.98
CA GLY A 32 -2.90 0.74 -10.28
C GLY A 32 -3.94 0.28 -11.30
N ASP A 33 -4.12 -1.03 -11.47
CA ASP A 33 -5.17 -1.63 -12.32
C ASP A 33 -6.44 -1.90 -11.49
N ASP A 34 -7.25 -0.86 -11.30
CA ASP A 34 -8.49 -0.92 -10.50
C ASP A 34 -9.51 -1.89 -11.09
N ALA A 35 -9.54 -2.09 -12.41
CA ALA A 35 -10.46 -2.99 -13.08
C ALA A 35 -10.12 -4.46 -12.77
N ALA A 36 -8.85 -4.85 -12.95
CA ALA A 36 -8.38 -6.20 -12.62
C ALA A 36 -8.48 -6.45 -11.10
N MET A 37 -8.14 -5.46 -10.27
CA MET A 37 -8.30 -5.54 -8.81
C MET A 37 -9.74 -5.88 -8.44
N THR A 38 -10.71 -5.10 -8.93
CA THR A 38 -12.13 -5.29 -8.62
C THR A 38 -12.62 -6.66 -9.07
N GLN A 39 -12.27 -7.08 -10.29
CA GLN A 39 -12.65 -8.40 -10.83
C GLN A 39 -12.12 -9.53 -9.94
N HIS A 40 -10.83 -9.49 -9.59
CA HIS A 40 -10.23 -10.53 -8.77
C HIS A 40 -10.73 -10.52 -7.33
N LEU A 41 -11.04 -9.36 -6.75
CA LEU A 41 -11.67 -9.27 -5.42
C LEU A 41 -13.06 -9.92 -5.41
N GLN A 42 -13.87 -9.67 -6.44
CA GLN A 42 -15.20 -10.29 -6.52
C GLN A 42 -15.10 -11.81 -6.57
N ILE A 43 -14.25 -12.34 -7.44
CA ILE A 43 -14.05 -13.80 -7.54
C ILE A 43 -13.51 -14.36 -6.22
N ALA A 44 -12.55 -13.68 -5.59
CA ALA A 44 -12.00 -14.10 -4.31
C ALA A 44 -13.07 -14.14 -3.20
N ALA A 45 -13.99 -13.17 -3.16
CA ALA A 45 -15.06 -13.11 -2.21
C ALA A 45 -16.05 -14.27 -2.41
N ASP A 46 -16.47 -14.53 -3.64
CA ASP A 46 -17.44 -15.58 -3.98
C ASP A 46 -16.88 -16.98 -3.69
N LEU A 47 -15.64 -17.26 -4.08
CA LEU A 47 -14.97 -18.52 -3.78
C LEU A 47 -14.64 -18.66 -2.29
N GLY A 48 -14.30 -17.57 -1.63
CA GLY A 48 -13.93 -17.51 -0.22
C GLY A 48 -15.03 -17.92 0.74
N GLN A 49 -16.30 -17.76 0.36
CA GLN A 49 -17.45 -18.23 1.16
C GLN A 49 -17.51 -19.76 1.29
N ARG A 50 -16.92 -20.48 0.36
CA ARG A 50 -16.97 -21.94 0.26
C ARG A 50 -15.59 -22.61 0.44
N THR A 51 -14.53 -21.81 0.61
CA THR A 51 -13.16 -22.35 0.69
C THR A 51 -12.92 -23.07 2.02
N PRO A 52 -12.26 -24.23 2.02
CA PRO A 52 -11.87 -24.93 3.24
C PRO A 52 -10.62 -24.33 3.91
N LEU A 53 -10.05 -23.24 3.37
CA LEU A 53 -8.83 -22.63 3.90
C LEU A 53 -9.10 -21.97 5.27
N VAL A 54 -8.61 -22.58 6.34
CA VAL A 54 -8.87 -22.19 7.73
C VAL A 54 -8.56 -20.71 8.01
N ASN A 55 -7.49 -20.17 7.43
CA ASN A 55 -7.11 -18.77 7.63
C ASN A 55 -7.62 -17.84 6.52
N TRP A 56 -8.58 -18.27 5.72
CA TRP A 56 -9.19 -17.40 4.72
C TRP A 56 -9.79 -16.13 5.33
N PRO A 57 -10.61 -16.17 6.41
CA PRO A 57 -11.19 -14.97 6.99
C PRO A 57 -10.14 -13.95 7.44
N SER A 58 -9.05 -14.42 8.06
CA SER A 58 -7.95 -13.55 8.48
C SER A 58 -7.24 -12.89 7.29
N ARG A 59 -6.92 -13.68 6.24
CA ARG A 59 -6.28 -13.17 5.03
C ARG A 59 -7.15 -12.18 4.27
N TRP A 60 -8.44 -12.45 4.20
CA TRP A 60 -9.43 -11.55 3.59
C TRP A 60 -9.49 -10.21 4.33
N SER A 61 -9.58 -10.25 5.67
CA SER A 61 -9.58 -9.03 6.49
C SER A 61 -8.27 -8.23 6.35
N MET A 62 -7.12 -8.90 6.28
CA MET A 62 -5.83 -8.22 6.02
C MET A 62 -5.78 -7.56 4.64
N ALA A 63 -6.30 -8.20 3.60
CA ALA A 63 -6.36 -7.61 2.26
C ALA A 63 -7.30 -6.39 2.23
N GLN A 64 -8.46 -6.49 2.88
CA GLN A 64 -9.37 -5.34 3.02
C GLN A 64 -8.70 -4.19 3.79
N ALA A 65 -7.94 -4.47 4.86
CA ALA A 65 -7.17 -3.46 5.58
C ALA A 65 -6.20 -2.72 4.65
N ARG A 66 -5.52 -3.44 3.75
CA ARG A 66 -4.58 -2.85 2.79
C ARG A 66 -5.28 -1.91 1.80
N LEU A 67 -6.46 -2.29 1.32
CA LEU A 67 -7.25 -1.43 0.42
C LEU A 67 -7.75 -0.17 1.13
N GLN A 68 -8.23 -0.33 2.38
CA GLN A 68 -8.68 0.81 3.19
C GLN A 68 -7.52 1.74 3.57
N GLU A 69 -6.34 1.19 3.85
CA GLU A 69 -5.12 1.97 4.07
C GLU A 69 -4.77 2.82 2.84
N ALA A 70 -4.90 2.26 1.64
CA ALA A 70 -4.62 2.96 0.39
C ALA A 70 -5.61 4.10 0.09
N ASP A 71 -6.81 4.05 0.65
CA ASP A 71 -7.84 5.10 0.59
C ASP A 71 -7.75 6.08 1.77
N ASP A 72 -6.65 6.04 2.56
CA ASP A 72 -6.46 6.81 3.81
C ASP A 72 -7.54 6.56 4.88
N ALA A 73 -8.31 5.48 4.75
CA ALA A 73 -9.33 5.06 5.72
C ALA A 73 -8.69 4.26 6.88
N TRP A 74 -7.76 4.88 7.59
CA TRP A 74 -6.87 4.20 8.54
C TRP A 74 -7.59 3.57 9.72
N ASP A 75 -8.64 4.19 10.26
CA ASP A 75 -9.42 3.61 11.36
C ASP A 75 -10.16 2.34 10.91
N ALA A 76 -10.73 2.36 9.71
CA ALA A 76 -11.36 1.19 9.13
C ALA A 76 -10.33 0.07 8.86
N ALA A 77 -9.11 0.43 8.39
CA ALA A 77 -8.03 -0.53 8.21
C ALA A 77 -7.62 -1.17 9.55
N LEU A 78 -7.52 -0.40 10.64
CA LEU A 78 -7.25 -0.92 11.98
C LEU A 78 -8.34 -1.86 12.48
N GLU A 79 -9.62 -1.57 12.22
CA GLU A 79 -10.74 -2.48 12.53
C GLU A 79 -10.62 -3.81 11.79
N ARG A 80 -10.28 -3.77 10.49
CA ARG A 80 -10.02 -4.99 9.70
C ARG A 80 -8.84 -5.80 10.23
N LEU A 81 -7.78 -5.14 10.67
CA LEU A 81 -6.65 -5.83 11.30
C LEU A 81 -7.02 -6.44 12.64
N ASN A 82 -7.86 -5.79 13.45
CA ASN A 82 -8.39 -6.36 14.67
C ASN A 82 -9.23 -7.60 14.37
N GLU A 83 -10.08 -7.55 13.34
CA GLU A 83 -10.86 -8.70 12.89
C GLU A 83 -9.95 -9.83 12.42
N ALA A 84 -8.95 -9.53 11.59
CA ALA A 84 -7.97 -10.51 11.13
C ALA A 84 -7.30 -11.25 12.29
N GLY A 85 -6.94 -10.53 13.36
CA GLY A 85 -6.35 -11.11 14.57
C GLY A 85 -7.31 -12.00 15.37
N ARG A 86 -8.59 -11.61 15.47
CA ARG A 86 -9.62 -12.39 16.16
C ARG A 86 -9.92 -13.72 15.48
N VAL A 87 -9.95 -13.73 14.15
CA VAL A 87 -10.29 -14.93 13.36
C VAL A 87 -9.07 -15.74 12.93
N TYR A 88 -7.86 -15.30 13.29
CA TYR A 88 -6.64 -16.01 12.96
C TYR A 88 -6.52 -17.31 13.73
N VAL A 89 -6.30 -18.41 13.02
CA VAL A 89 -6.04 -19.72 13.59
C VAL A 89 -4.56 -20.05 13.42
N LYS A 90 -3.86 -20.26 14.53
CA LYS A 90 -2.44 -20.63 14.52
C LYS A 90 -2.26 -21.95 13.76
N ASN A 91 -1.41 -21.93 12.75
CA ASN A 91 -1.08 -23.09 11.92
C ASN A 91 0.45 -23.14 11.65
N PRO A 92 0.97 -24.23 11.06
CA PRO A 92 2.40 -24.35 10.76
C PRO A 92 2.94 -23.34 9.74
N VAL A 93 2.07 -22.65 8.98
CA VAL A 93 2.50 -21.66 7.99
C VAL A 93 2.84 -20.35 8.70
N PRO A 94 4.09 -19.89 8.63
CA PRO A 94 4.49 -18.65 9.30
C PRO A 94 3.77 -17.43 8.74
N ILE A 95 3.45 -16.48 9.63
CA ILE A 95 2.99 -15.15 9.23
C ILE A 95 4.22 -14.31 8.91
N THR A 96 4.33 -13.86 7.65
CA THR A 96 5.43 -12.99 7.19
C THR A 96 5.15 -11.51 7.44
N GLN A 97 3.89 -11.14 7.64
CA GLN A 97 3.44 -9.78 7.97
C GLN A 97 2.60 -9.84 9.26
N PRO A 98 3.24 -9.79 10.45
CA PRO A 98 2.53 -9.83 11.73
C PRO A 98 1.56 -8.66 11.86
N ILE A 99 0.32 -8.95 12.29
CA ILE A 99 -0.79 -8.00 12.37
C ILE A 99 -0.42 -6.79 13.23
N GLU A 100 0.22 -7.01 14.39
CA GLU A 100 0.59 -5.91 15.28
C GLU A 100 1.67 -4.99 14.68
N ALA A 101 2.62 -5.55 13.92
CA ALA A 101 3.59 -4.76 13.16
C ALA A 101 2.91 -3.96 12.03
N TYR A 102 1.88 -4.51 11.41
CA TYR A 102 1.10 -3.80 10.41
C TYR A 102 0.31 -2.64 11.04
N LYS A 103 -0.34 -2.86 12.19
CA LYS A 103 -1.00 -1.77 12.94
C LYS A 103 -0.02 -0.65 13.29
N ALA A 104 1.21 -0.99 13.71
CA ALA A 104 2.25 0.00 14.00
C ALA A 104 2.55 0.88 12.79
N ARG A 105 2.61 0.31 11.57
CA ARG A 105 2.78 1.09 10.33
C ARG A 105 1.61 2.04 10.07
N ILE A 106 0.38 1.59 10.31
CA ILE A 106 -0.80 2.47 10.18
C ILE A 106 -0.76 3.59 11.22
N TYR A 107 -0.38 3.30 12.47
CA TYR A 107 -0.21 4.34 13.49
C TYR A 107 0.82 5.40 13.08
N LEU A 108 1.92 5.01 12.44
CA LEU A 108 2.89 5.96 11.90
C LEU A 108 2.27 6.86 10.82
N LYS A 109 1.44 6.31 9.92
CA LYS A 109 0.72 7.09 8.90
C LYS A 109 -0.29 8.07 9.50
N GLN A 110 -0.92 7.70 10.62
CA GLN A 110 -1.80 8.59 11.40
C GLN A 110 -1.05 9.65 12.22
N GLY A 111 0.29 9.61 12.26
CA GLY A 111 1.09 10.47 13.15
C GLY A 111 1.04 10.05 14.63
N ARG A 112 0.53 8.87 14.95
CA ARG A 112 0.42 8.32 16.31
C ARG A 112 1.69 7.55 16.66
N LEU A 113 2.80 8.29 16.76
CA LEU A 113 4.12 7.74 17.05
C LEU A 113 4.15 6.98 18.38
N ASP A 114 3.46 7.47 19.40
CA ASP A 114 3.32 6.85 20.72
C ASP A 114 2.87 5.37 20.62
N ARG A 115 1.88 5.09 19.77
CA ARG A 115 1.36 3.74 19.58
C ARG A 115 2.36 2.82 18.87
N ALA A 116 3.08 3.34 17.90
CA ALA A 116 4.11 2.59 17.21
C ALA A 116 5.32 2.29 18.12
N GLN A 117 5.67 3.23 19.02
CA GLN A 117 6.70 3.04 20.04
C GLN A 117 6.31 1.97 21.07
N ILE A 118 5.06 1.99 21.55
CA ILE A 118 4.54 0.95 22.46
C ILE A 118 4.68 -0.44 21.81
N TRP A 119 4.28 -0.58 20.54
CA TRP A 119 4.45 -1.83 19.80
C TRP A 119 5.93 -2.29 19.79
N ALA A 120 6.86 -1.38 19.47
CA ALA A 120 8.28 -1.71 19.40
C ALA A 120 8.83 -2.17 20.76
N GLN A 121 8.42 -1.51 21.86
CA GLN A 121 8.79 -1.87 23.23
C GLN A 121 8.21 -3.23 23.65
N GLU A 122 6.92 -3.46 23.43
CA GLU A 122 6.24 -4.71 23.78
C GLU A 122 6.80 -5.89 22.98
N ARG A 123 7.15 -5.66 21.71
CA ARG A 123 7.74 -6.68 20.85
C ARG A 123 9.17 -7.01 21.25
N GLY A 124 9.89 -6.07 21.87
CA GLY A 124 11.24 -6.27 22.41
C GLY A 124 12.31 -6.50 21.35
N ILE A 125 12.09 -6.01 20.09
CA ILE A 125 13.07 -6.12 18.99
C ILE A 125 14.08 -4.98 19.03
N SER A 126 15.32 -5.26 18.59
CA SER A 126 16.42 -4.30 18.54
C SER A 126 16.97 -4.15 17.13
N VAL A 127 17.53 -2.97 16.84
CA VAL A 127 18.26 -2.71 15.59
C VAL A 127 19.49 -3.60 15.41
N ASP A 128 20.09 -4.08 16.50
CA ASP A 128 21.28 -4.93 16.50
C ASP A 128 20.95 -6.43 16.39
N GLU A 129 19.67 -6.79 16.47
CA GLU A 129 19.25 -8.19 16.44
C GLU A 129 19.51 -8.82 15.07
N ARG A 130 19.77 -10.13 15.05
CA ARG A 130 19.98 -10.88 13.81
C ARG A 130 18.72 -10.90 12.96
N VAL A 131 18.79 -10.32 11.77
CA VAL A 131 17.68 -10.33 10.79
C VAL A 131 17.46 -11.72 10.18
N ARG A 132 16.18 -12.09 10.00
CA ARG A 132 15.75 -13.34 9.35
C ARG A 132 14.55 -13.02 8.47
N TYR A 133 14.27 -13.85 7.49
CA TYR A 133 13.10 -13.67 6.62
C TYR A 133 11.79 -13.46 7.40
N LEU A 134 11.52 -14.28 8.41
CA LEU A 134 10.28 -14.19 9.19
C LEU A 134 10.19 -12.96 10.11
N SER A 135 11.32 -12.31 10.42
CA SER A 135 11.36 -11.08 11.23
C SER A 135 11.60 -9.82 10.38
N GLU A 136 11.75 -9.95 9.07
CA GLU A 136 12.05 -8.83 8.17
C GLU A 136 11.03 -7.72 8.27
N TYR A 137 9.74 -8.06 8.20
CA TYR A 137 8.66 -7.07 8.27
C TYR A 137 8.67 -6.28 9.59
N GLU A 138 8.93 -6.96 10.71
CA GLU A 138 9.02 -6.33 12.04
C GLU A 138 10.25 -5.42 12.14
N HIS A 139 11.42 -5.87 11.69
CA HIS A 139 12.64 -5.05 11.69
C HIS A 139 12.51 -3.84 10.76
N LEU A 140 11.91 -4.00 9.58
CA LEU A 140 11.65 -2.87 8.70
C LEU A 140 10.63 -1.89 9.30
N THR A 141 9.65 -2.39 10.05
CA THR A 141 8.72 -1.55 10.81
C THR A 141 9.44 -0.82 11.95
N LEU A 142 10.36 -1.49 12.66
CA LEU A 142 11.20 -0.84 13.67
C LEU A 142 12.05 0.29 13.06
N ALA A 143 12.67 0.06 11.90
CA ALA A 143 13.42 1.11 11.20
C ALA A 143 12.56 2.34 10.89
N ARG A 144 11.30 2.13 10.49
CA ARG A 144 10.33 3.23 10.27
C ARG A 144 9.91 3.94 11.55
N VAL A 145 9.79 3.22 12.67
CA VAL A 145 9.55 3.85 13.98
C VAL A 145 10.73 4.72 14.35
N ARG A 146 11.97 4.21 14.24
CA ARG A 146 13.19 4.97 14.52
C ARG A 146 13.34 6.20 13.62
N LEU A 147 13.02 6.07 12.34
CA LEU A 147 12.98 7.20 11.41
C LEU A 147 12.00 8.28 11.89
N ALA A 148 10.80 7.89 12.31
CA ALA A 148 9.78 8.83 12.80
C ALA A 148 10.17 9.48 14.14
N GLU A 149 10.98 8.81 14.97
CA GLU A 149 11.59 9.35 16.20
C GLU A 149 12.74 10.32 15.93
N GLY A 150 13.32 10.30 14.71
CA GLY A 150 14.60 10.95 14.42
C GLY A 150 15.81 10.26 15.07
N ALA A 151 15.66 9.00 15.45
CA ALA A 151 16.69 8.19 16.11
C ALA A 151 17.34 7.25 15.11
N PHE A 152 18.48 7.65 14.54
CA PHE A 152 19.12 6.95 13.41
C PHE A 152 20.19 5.93 13.81
N ASP A 153 20.56 5.86 15.11
CA ASP A 153 21.60 4.96 15.57
C ASP A 153 21.26 3.49 15.26
N GLY A 154 22.17 2.81 14.54
CA GLY A 154 22.02 1.43 14.11
C GLY A 154 20.98 1.19 12.99
N VAL A 155 20.21 2.19 12.57
CA VAL A 155 19.17 2.02 11.55
C VAL A 155 19.75 1.73 10.18
N ASN A 156 20.81 2.44 9.77
CA ASN A 156 21.44 2.20 8.47
C ASN A 156 22.05 0.80 8.40
N ASP A 157 22.74 0.33 9.45
CA ASP A 157 23.28 -1.02 9.53
C ASP A 157 22.17 -2.10 9.49
N LEU A 158 21.03 -1.84 10.15
CA LEU A 158 19.88 -2.72 10.08
C LEU A 158 19.34 -2.81 8.65
N LEU A 159 19.16 -1.68 7.98
CA LEU A 159 18.63 -1.63 6.61
C LEU A 159 19.59 -2.31 5.62
N GLU A 160 20.91 -2.15 5.78
CA GLU A 160 21.92 -2.84 4.95
C GLU A 160 21.85 -4.37 5.14
N ARG A 161 21.71 -4.86 6.38
CA ARG A 161 21.55 -6.30 6.67
C ARG A 161 20.25 -6.87 6.11
N LEU A 162 19.15 -6.11 6.19
CA LEU A 162 17.87 -6.48 5.59
C LEU A 162 17.99 -6.54 4.07
N LEU A 163 18.63 -5.53 3.47
CA LEU A 163 18.84 -5.45 2.02
C LEU A 163 19.66 -6.64 1.52
N ALA A 164 20.80 -6.92 2.16
CA ALA A 164 21.65 -8.06 1.80
C ALA A 164 20.90 -9.40 1.88
N LEU A 165 20.04 -9.58 2.91
CA LEU A 165 19.21 -10.78 3.06
C LEU A 165 18.16 -10.90 1.94
N ALA A 166 17.48 -9.80 1.61
CA ALA A 166 16.45 -9.78 0.57
C ALA A 166 17.05 -10.04 -0.82
N GLU A 167 18.22 -9.44 -1.12
CA GLU A 167 18.97 -9.65 -2.38
C GLU A 167 19.44 -11.08 -2.54
N ALA A 168 20.05 -11.66 -1.50
CA ALA A 168 20.52 -13.04 -1.52
C ALA A 168 19.38 -14.05 -1.77
N GLN A 169 18.15 -13.66 -1.51
CA GLN A 169 16.95 -14.48 -1.71
C GLN A 169 16.13 -14.05 -2.95
N HIS A 170 16.63 -13.12 -3.75
CA HIS A 170 15.97 -12.60 -4.96
C HIS A 170 14.54 -12.08 -4.73
N ARG A 171 14.29 -11.43 -3.55
CA ARG A 171 12.98 -10.90 -3.18
C ARG A 171 12.86 -9.44 -3.57
N THR A 172 12.65 -9.18 -4.87
CA THR A 172 12.64 -7.84 -5.46
C THR A 172 11.71 -6.87 -4.74
N GLY A 173 10.49 -7.28 -4.40
CA GLY A 173 9.54 -6.42 -3.66
C GLY A 173 10.07 -5.98 -2.29
N SER A 174 10.69 -6.90 -1.52
CA SER A 174 11.35 -6.56 -0.25
C SER A 174 12.53 -5.62 -0.47
N VAL A 175 13.35 -5.86 -1.50
CA VAL A 175 14.49 -4.97 -1.85
C VAL A 175 13.99 -3.55 -2.12
N ILE A 176 12.93 -3.39 -2.92
CA ILE A 176 12.34 -2.08 -3.20
C ILE A 176 11.87 -1.40 -1.90
N GLU A 177 11.13 -2.10 -1.05
CA GLU A 177 10.58 -1.53 0.18
C GLU A 177 11.68 -1.11 1.17
N ILE A 178 12.76 -1.89 1.28
CA ILE A 178 13.93 -1.57 2.10
C ILE A 178 14.65 -0.34 1.54
N LEU A 179 14.91 -0.29 0.22
CA LEU A 179 15.53 0.85 -0.44
C LEU A 179 14.73 2.14 -0.22
N LEU A 180 13.39 2.10 -0.32
CA LEU A 180 12.56 3.28 -0.06
C LEU A 180 12.65 3.74 1.41
N THR A 181 12.82 2.82 2.34
CA THR A 181 13.06 3.17 3.75
C THR A 181 14.46 3.78 3.93
N GLN A 182 15.49 3.28 3.24
CA GLN A 182 16.83 3.90 3.21
C GLN A 182 16.75 5.31 2.62
N VAL A 183 16.08 5.50 1.49
CA VAL A 183 15.87 6.83 0.87
C VAL A 183 15.34 7.84 1.87
N LEU A 184 14.31 7.49 2.63
CA LEU A 184 13.71 8.38 3.62
C LEU A 184 14.64 8.62 4.82
N THR A 185 15.39 7.60 5.24
CA THR A 185 16.37 7.70 6.34
C THR A 185 17.54 8.59 5.95
N ASP A 186 18.16 8.38 4.78
CA ASP A 186 19.27 9.19 4.27
C ASP A 186 18.83 10.64 4.04
N GLN A 187 17.63 10.86 3.50
CA GLN A 187 17.04 12.19 3.34
C GLN A 187 16.88 12.91 4.68
N ALA A 188 16.38 12.21 5.71
CA ALA A 188 16.21 12.77 7.05
C ALA A 188 17.55 13.09 7.73
N GLN A 189 18.61 12.34 7.43
CA GLN A 189 19.98 12.59 7.89
C GLN A 189 20.71 13.67 7.05
N GLY A 190 20.09 14.14 5.95
CA GLY A 190 20.66 15.17 5.07
C GLY A 190 21.62 14.61 4.01
N ASP A 191 21.79 13.29 3.89
CA ASP A 191 22.62 12.64 2.87
C ASP A 191 21.84 12.48 1.54
N ARG A 192 21.69 13.60 0.85
CA ARG A 192 20.94 13.65 -0.42
C ARG A 192 21.56 12.78 -1.52
N LEU A 193 22.88 12.56 -1.50
CA LEU A 193 23.52 11.75 -2.54
C LEU A 193 23.16 10.29 -2.38
N LYS A 194 23.21 9.74 -1.15
CA LYS A 194 22.78 8.37 -0.89
C LYS A 194 21.28 8.20 -1.14
N ALA A 195 20.45 9.12 -0.66
CA ALA A 195 19.02 9.09 -0.90
C ALA A 195 18.70 9.03 -2.41
N HIS A 196 19.37 9.83 -3.23
CA HIS A 196 19.17 9.83 -4.69
C HIS A 196 19.61 8.52 -5.34
N ALA A 197 20.78 7.98 -4.95
CA ALA A 197 21.28 6.72 -5.49
C ALA A 197 20.36 5.53 -5.12
N ALA A 198 19.90 5.47 -3.88
CA ALA A 198 18.95 4.46 -3.42
C ALA A 198 17.60 4.57 -4.13
N LEU A 199 17.09 5.80 -4.34
CA LEU A 199 15.85 6.04 -5.09
C LEU A 199 15.95 5.58 -6.54
N GLU A 200 17.04 5.95 -7.23
CA GLU A 200 17.26 5.53 -8.63
C GLU A 200 17.31 4.00 -8.73
N ARG A 201 17.99 3.35 -7.79
CA ARG A 201 18.05 1.87 -7.73
C ARG A 201 16.67 1.25 -7.52
N ALA A 202 15.88 1.79 -6.57
CA ALA A 202 14.52 1.32 -6.33
C ALA A 202 13.64 1.47 -7.57
N LEU A 203 13.71 2.61 -8.26
CA LEU A 203 12.97 2.86 -9.49
C LEU A 203 13.32 1.88 -10.61
N ARG A 204 14.62 1.58 -10.82
CA ARG A 204 15.07 0.60 -11.83
C ARG A 204 14.57 -0.81 -11.57
N LEU A 205 14.48 -1.20 -10.31
CA LEU A 205 13.96 -2.53 -9.91
C LEU A 205 12.43 -2.61 -10.02
N ALA A 206 11.76 -1.49 -9.79
CA ALA A 206 10.30 -1.42 -9.71
C ALA A 206 9.64 -1.26 -11.08
N GLU A 207 10.28 -0.57 -12.03
CA GLU A 207 9.72 -0.25 -13.35
C GLU A 207 9.27 -1.49 -14.13
N PRO A 208 10.08 -2.56 -14.28
CA PRO A 208 9.68 -3.74 -15.07
C PRO A 208 8.45 -4.45 -14.53
N GLU A 209 8.23 -4.39 -13.21
CA GLU A 209 7.13 -5.05 -12.52
C GLU A 209 5.94 -4.10 -12.28
N GLY A 210 6.08 -2.82 -12.59
CA GLY A 210 5.02 -1.82 -12.50
C GLY A 210 4.60 -1.44 -11.08
N TYR A 211 5.53 -1.47 -10.11
CA TYR A 211 5.23 -1.06 -8.73
C TYR A 211 4.86 0.43 -8.68
N LEU A 212 3.67 0.77 -8.19
CA LEU A 212 3.21 2.15 -8.02
C LEU A 212 2.85 2.45 -6.57
N ARG A 213 2.01 1.62 -5.95
CA ARG A 213 1.48 1.87 -4.60
C ARG A 213 2.57 1.86 -3.54
N THR A 214 3.55 1.00 -3.67
CA THR A 214 4.70 0.92 -2.76
C THR A 214 5.43 2.27 -2.63
N PHE A 215 5.52 3.09 -3.70
CA PHE A 215 6.06 4.46 -3.65
C PHE A 215 5.05 5.45 -3.07
N VAL A 216 3.80 5.39 -3.52
CA VAL A 216 2.73 6.31 -3.09
C VAL A 216 2.51 6.20 -1.58
N GLU A 217 2.55 5.00 -1.04
CA GLU A 217 2.35 4.71 0.38
C GLU A 217 3.44 5.29 1.30
N GLN A 218 4.59 5.72 0.77
CA GLN A 218 5.61 6.45 1.52
C GLN A 218 5.22 7.93 1.77
N GLY A 219 4.14 8.42 1.15
CA GLY A 219 3.56 9.71 1.42
C GLY A 219 4.32 10.91 0.86
N LYS A 220 4.08 12.08 1.46
CA LYS A 220 4.51 13.38 0.92
C LYS A 220 6.03 13.51 0.74
N ALA A 221 6.82 12.93 1.64
CA ALA A 221 8.28 12.99 1.55
C ALA A 221 8.78 12.30 0.29
N MET A 222 8.26 11.12 -0.03
CA MET A 222 8.61 10.39 -1.26
C MET A 222 8.15 11.14 -2.51
N ARG A 223 6.95 11.72 -2.49
CA ARG A 223 6.48 12.55 -3.61
C ARG A 223 7.44 13.69 -3.90
N GLN A 224 7.95 14.40 -2.87
CA GLN A 224 8.91 15.47 -3.06
C GLN A 224 10.23 14.96 -3.65
N LEU A 225 10.76 13.85 -3.16
CA LEU A 225 11.97 13.22 -3.69
C LEU A 225 11.82 12.83 -5.17
N LEU A 226 10.67 12.31 -5.58
CA LEU A 226 10.38 12.00 -6.99
C LEU A 226 10.31 13.25 -7.86
N LEU A 227 9.74 14.35 -7.35
CA LEU A 227 9.74 15.64 -8.03
C LEU A 227 11.15 16.19 -8.20
N ASP A 228 11.98 16.10 -7.15
CA ASP A 228 13.38 16.54 -7.19
C ASP A 228 14.20 15.67 -8.17
N PHE A 229 13.97 14.36 -8.17
CA PHE A 229 14.57 13.42 -9.13
C PHE A 229 14.19 13.79 -10.58
N SER A 230 12.91 14.03 -10.85
CA SER A 230 12.44 14.45 -12.17
C SER A 230 13.06 15.78 -12.59
N ALA A 231 13.14 16.76 -11.68
CA ALA A 231 13.73 18.06 -11.95
C ALA A 231 15.25 17.98 -12.24
N ALA A 232 15.98 17.17 -11.51
CA ALA A 232 17.43 16.97 -11.71
C ALA A 232 17.73 16.35 -13.08
N ASN A 233 16.86 15.48 -13.57
CA ASN A 233 17.04 14.76 -14.82
C ASN A 233 16.37 15.43 -16.04
N LYS A 234 15.72 16.59 -15.88
CA LYS A 234 15.07 17.33 -17.00
C LYS A 234 16.01 17.67 -18.14
N LYS A 235 17.31 17.81 -17.87
CA LYS A 235 18.33 18.07 -18.91
C LYS A 235 18.72 16.83 -19.74
N GLN A 236 18.22 15.66 -19.36
CA GLN A 236 18.41 14.39 -20.05
C GLN A 236 17.04 13.86 -20.52
N PRO A 237 16.46 14.40 -21.59
CA PRO A 237 15.10 14.04 -22.03
C PRO A 237 14.91 12.56 -22.38
N ALA A 238 16.00 11.83 -22.57
CA ALA A 238 16.01 10.38 -22.82
C ALA A 238 16.26 9.53 -21.56
N HIS A 239 16.14 10.09 -20.36
CA HIS A 239 16.34 9.28 -19.15
C HIS A 239 15.25 8.19 -19.06
N PRO A 240 15.61 6.90 -19.00
CA PRO A 240 14.65 5.79 -19.15
C PRO A 240 13.55 5.78 -18.09
N LEU A 241 13.81 6.33 -16.89
CA LEU A 241 12.86 6.30 -15.78
C LEU A 241 11.86 7.48 -15.77
N HIS A 242 11.95 8.47 -16.69
CA HIS A 242 11.05 9.65 -16.66
C HIS A 242 9.59 9.25 -16.74
N SER A 243 9.21 8.46 -17.75
CA SER A 243 7.83 8.04 -17.94
C SER A 243 7.29 7.25 -16.74
N TYR A 244 8.14 6.47 -16.10
CA TYR A 244 7.75 5.71 -14.90
C TYR A 244 7.59 6.60 -13.67
N VAL A 245 8.50 7.56 -13.45
CA VAL A 245 8.37 8.55 -12.38
C VAL A 245 7.10 9.37 -12.54
N ASP A 246 6.76 9.78 -13.77
CA ASP A 246 5.52 10.51 -14.05
C ASP A 246 4.27 9.68 -13.72
N LYS A 247 4.28 8.37 -14.01
CA LYS A 247 3.20 7.45 -13.59
C LYS A 247 3.06 7.38 -12.08
N ILE A 248 4.17 7.24 -11.36
CA ILE A 248 4.14 7.21 -9.89
C ILE A 248 3.61 8.55 -9.36
N LEU A 249 4.09 9.68 -9.88
CA LEU A 249 3.62 11.02 -9.45
C LEU A 249 2.13 11.23 -9.72
N ALA A 250 1.61 10.73 -10.84
CA ALA A 250 0.19 10.75 -11.14
C ALA A 250 -0.63 9.94 -10.14
N ALA A 251 -0.10 8.81 -9.65
CA ALA A 251 -0.76 7.96 -8.67
C ALA A 251 -0.82 8.56 -7.25
N PHE A 252 -0.04 9.62 -6.95
CA PHE A 252 -0.18 10.40 -5.70
C PHE A 252 -1.40 11.32 -5.71
N SER A 253 -1.93 11.63 -6.86
CA SER A 253 -3.17 12.39 -6.96
C SER A 253 -4.33 11.40 -6.79
N PRO A 254 -5.30 11.64 -5.89
CA PRO A 254 -6.49 10.80 -5.87
C PRO A 254 -7.08 10.78 -7.29
N PRO A 255 -7.55 9.62 -7.78
CA PRO A 255 -8.28 9.60 -9.02
C PRO A 255 -9.39 10.64 -8.88
N VAL A 256 -9.45 11.58 -9.81
CA VAL A 256 -10.61 12.47 -9.93
C VAL A 256 -11.76 11.52 -10.18
N LYS A 257 -12.52 11.18 -9.12
CA LYS A 257 -13.78 10.46 -9.26
C LYS A 257 -14.65 11.38 -10.08
N VAL A 258 -14.62 11.21 -11.40
CA VAL A 258 -15.59 11.82 -12.29
C VAL A 258 -16.90 11.12 -11.93
N ILE A 259 -17.59 11.67 -10.93
CA ILE A 259 -18.94 11.24 -10.60
C ILE A 259 -19.75 11.62 -11.84
N SER A 260 -20.05 10.63 -12.67
CA SER A 260 -20.89 10.88 -13.85
C SER A 260 -22.24 11.41 -13.38
N LYS A 261 -22.84 12.31 -14.15
CA LYS A 261 -24.17 12.87 -13.86
C LYS A 261 -25.20 11.77 -13.59
N SER A 262 -25.05 10.60 -14.25
CA SER A 262 -25.89 9.42 -14.06
C SER A 262 -25.69 8.72 -12.71
N ALA A 263 -24.46 8.73 -12.13
CA ALA A 263 -24.20 8.12 -10.83
C ALA A 263 -24.77 8.97 -9.68
N LEU A 264 -24.71 10.31 -9.82
CA LEU A 264 -25.33 11.24 -8.88
C LEU A 264 -26.85 11.13 -8.88
N SER A 265 -27.48 10.99 -10.08
CA SER A 265 -28.93 10.85 -10.16
C SER A 265 -29.44 9.52 -9.61
N ASN A 266 -28.67 8.44 -9.74
CA ASN A 266 -29.06 7.14 -9.16
C ASN A 266 -28.94 7.12 -7.63
N GLN A 267 -27.90 7.75 -7.06
CA GLN A 267 -27.76 7.87 -5.59
C GLN A 267 -28.81 8.84 -4.99
N ALA A 268 -29.17 9.89 -5.72
CA ALA A 268 -30.17 10.85 -5.29
C ALA A 268 -31.59 10.24 -5.26
N ALA A 269 -31.87 9.24 -6.10
CA ALA A 269 -33.15 8.53 -6.12
C ALA A 269 -33.33 7.56 -4.93
N GLU A 270 -32.25 7.18 -4.24
CA GLU A 270 -32.26 6.30 -3.06
C GLU A 270 -32.37 7.09 -1.73
N LEU A 271 -32.34 8.43 -1.76
CA LEU A 271 -32.51 9.27 -0.58
C LEU A 271 -33.97 9.31 -0.14
N ILE A 272 -34.19 9.43 1.17
CA ILE A 272 -35.55 9.57 1.76
C ILE A 272 -36.25 10.84 1.24
N GLU A 273 -35.48 11.90 0.97
CA GLU A 273 -35.91 13.07 0.20
C GLU A 273 -34.96 13.21 -1.01
N PRO A 274 -35.46 12.97 -2.25
CA PRO A 274 -34.61 13.08 -3.43
C PRO A 274 -34.16 14.54 -3.65
N LEU A 275 -32.88 14.70 -3.97
CA LEU A 275 -32.29 16.01 -4.25
C LEU A 275 -32.94 16.65 -5.47
N THR A 276 -33.17 17.94 -5.41
CA THR A 276 -33.63 18.76 -6.53
C THR A 276 -32.57 18.85 -7.62
N ASP A 277 -32.98 19.13 -8.86
CA ASP A 277 -32.05 19.32 -9.99
C ASP A 277 -30.99 20.39 -9.70
N ARG A 278 -31.34 21.43 -8.97
CA ARG A 278 -30.39 22.49 -8.58
C ARG A 278 -29.38 22.03 -7.54
N GLU A 279 -29.77 21.21 -6.58
CA GLU A 279 -28.87 20.62 -5.60
C GLU A 279 -27.89 19.64 -6.25
N LEU A 280 -28.37 18.86 -7.22
CA LEU A 280 -27.53 17.96 -8.04
C LEU A 280 -26.52 18.74 -8.87
N GLU A 281 -26.92 19.87 -9.44
CA GLU A 281 -26.03 20.74 -10.20
C GLU A 281 -24.94 21.35 -9.30
N ILE A 282 -25.30 21.84 -8.10
CA ILE A 282 -24.35 22.35 -7.12
C ILE A 282 -23.37 21.28 -6.69
N LEU A 283 -23.83 20.07 -6.37
CA LEU A 283 -22.96 18.93 -6.01
C LEU A 283 -22.00 18.58 -7.16
N HIS A 284 -22.47 18.63 -8.38
CA HIS A 284 -21.61 18.39 -9.55
C HIS A 284 -20.52 19.44 -9.72
N LEU A 285 -20.84 20.72 -9.50
CA LEU A 285 -19.87 21.81 -9.55
C LEU A 285 -18.86 21.74 -8.39
N MET A 286 -19.31 21.33 -7.19
CA MET A 286 -18.43 21.05 -6.04
C MET A 286 -17.47 19.87 -6.33
N ALA A 287 -17.97 18.82 -6.97
CA ALA A 287 -17.15 17.67 -7.37
C ALA A 287 -16.09 18.01 -8.44
N GLN A 288 -16.33 19.09 -9.23
CA GLN A 288 -15.35 19.65 -10.14
C GLN A 288 -14.31 20.57 -9.46
N GLY A 289 -14.42 20.75 -8.13
CA GLY A 289 -13.48 21.55 -7.35
C GLY A 289 -13.75 23.07 -7.36
N LEU A 290 -14.93 23.50 -7.80
CA LEU A 290 -15.28 24.92 -7.77
C LEU A 290 -15.58 25.37 -6.33
N SER A 291 -15.12 26.57 -5.99
CA SER A 291 -15.43 27.22 -4.74
C SER A 291 -16.89 27.73 -4.68
N ASN A 292 -17.43 27.91 -3.48
CA ASN A 292 -18.79 28.44 -3.30
C ASN A 292 -19.03 29.78 -4.03
N HIS A 293 -17.99 30.60 -4.16
CA HIS A 293 -18.06 31.87 -4.87
C HIS A 293 -18.23 31.66 -6.39
N GLU A 294 -17.50 30.73 -6.97
CA GLU A 294 -17.59 30.38 -8.40
C GLU A 294 -18.91 29.68 -8.74
N ILE A 295 -19.44 28.87 -7.81
CA ILE A 295 -20.75 28.21 -7.96
C ILE A 295 -21.88 29.26 -7.93
N GLY A 296 -21.75 30.28 -7.07
CA GLY A 296 -22.76 31.33 -6.95
C GLY A 296 -22.81 32.32 -8.14
N GLN A 297 -21.81 32.30 -9.02
CA GLN A 297 -21.77 33.12 -10.26
C GLN A 297 -22.35 32.41 -11.49
N ARG A 298 -22.70 31.12 -11.39
CA ARG A 298 -23.34 30.32 -12.43
C ARG A 298 -24.80 30.03 -12.11
#